data_14fd14725e0b03ac27a3163921377515
#
_entry.id   14fd14725e0b03ac27a3163921377515
#
_cell.length_a   1.000
_cell.length_b   1.000
_cell.length_c   1.000
_cell.angle_alpha   90.00
_cell.angle_beta   90.00
_cell.angle_gamma   90.00
#
_symmetry.space_group_name_H-M   'P 1'
#
loop_
_entity.id
_entity.type
_entity.pdbx_description
1 polymer ?
#
loop_
_entity_poly.entity_id
_entity_poly.type
_entity_poly.pdbx_seq_one_letter_code
_entity_poly.pdbx_strand_id
1 'polypeptide(L)'
;TKPAAGGPQFSIVSVNGTQVIVSAAAVASASGDVTSGFNMTALIYLQTNGSGAGRGWDIAATLGEGVNLDVTQWSLDNWGEDVILNRKGEGIFYYDVDASTSPTRATSVTTSPINVNSVLVSPNDRHLIALGSNQFEVGATVSGAFNPMLVRWSDQDDRTTWAPAKENTAGEVVLTDGTRIVGGKRSKNAINIWTDNSLWLMQYVGPPFTFKFQQAGTNCGLAGPHAAIDYNGITYWMGYDNFYSNSGQVTVLECTVRKYVFDSLNTTYYDKVYAGINSEFREIVWLFPSGTSDECDKYVIFSPEQGYWIYGDSFFTTFRDREIFNNTLTTGATTTGNFLYDNEPDGVYTGDGSTLISYIESADFDVDDGNSLMFMNRIIPDFELSDNKELVIKVSPKQYPESNVVTTVSKSITNTTKKIDFRARGRQARIRVSCESNDAEWEWGSIRLAFQPDGGR
;
A
#
# COMPACT_ATOMS: atom_id res chain seq x y z
N THR A 1 10.14 -15.54 15.22
CA THR A 1 10.97 -14.44 14.71
C THR A 1 12.20 -14.30 15.60
N LYS A 2 13.38 -14.39 15.04
CA LYS A 2 14.63 -14.30 15.76
C LYS A 2 15.01 -12.81 15.85
N PRO A 3 14.99 -12.18 17.03
CA PRO A 3 15.51 -10.82 17.16
C PRO A 3 17.00 -10.81 16.80
N ALA A 4 17.49 -9.66 16.36
CA ALA A 4 18.91 -9.42 16.16
C ALA A 4 19.69 -9.84 17.42
N ALA A 5 20.91 -10.34 17.24
CA ALA A 5 21.71 -10.93 18.29
C ALA A 5 21.84 -9.99 19.51
N GLY A 6 21.18 -10.35 20.63
CA GLY A 6 21.23 -9.62 21.91
C GLY A 6 19.88 -9.14 22.47
N GLY A 7 18.79 -9.22 21.72
CA GLY A 7 17.45 -8.89 22.24
C GLY A 7 16.79 -10.07 22.97
N PRO A 8 15.80 -9.79 23.83
CA PRO A 8 15.08 -10.85 24.53
C PRO A 8 14.32 -11.73 23.55
N GLN A 9 14.56 -13.02 23.61
CA GLN A 9 13.85 -14.01 22.80
C GLN A 9 12.64 -14.53 23.56
N PHE A 10 11.46 -14.43 22.95
CA PHE A 10 10.22 -14.97 23.50
C PHE A 10 9.82 -16.21 22.70
N SER A 11 9.52 -17.29 23.37
CA SER A 11 8.87 -18.45 22.75
C SER A 11 7.43 -18.52 23.25
N ILE A 12 6.47 -18.63 22.35
CA ILE A 12 5.08 -18.90 22.73
C ILE A 12 5.03 -20.36 23.18
N VAL A 13 4.72 -20.58 24.46
CA VAL A 13 4.68 -21.92 25.07
C VAL A 13 3.31 -22.56 24.92
N SER A 14 2.26 -21.80 25.04
CA SER A 14 0.90 -22.28 24.78
C SER A 14 -0.10 -21.15 24.56
N VAL A 15 -1.17 -21.46 23.85
CA VAL A 15 -2.35 -20.58 23.73
C VAL A 15 -3.50 -21.33 24.40
N ASN A 16 -3.95 -20.86 25.54
CA ASN A 16 -5.06 -21.45 26.26
C ASN A 16 -6.27 -20.52 26.20
N GLY A 17 -7.09 -20.71 25.21
CA GLY A 17 -8.41 -20.05 25.02
C GLY A 17 -8.43 -18.50 25.04
N THR A 18 -7.78 -17.88 25.98
CA THR A 18 -7.78 -16.42 26.19
C THR A 18 -6.42 -15.83 26.57
N GLN A 19 -5.37 -16.64 26.74
CA GLN A 19 -4.05 -16.16 27.15
C GLN A 19 -2.96 -16.75 26.26
N VAL A 20 -2.06 -15.88 25.82
CA VAL A 20 -0.78 -16.28 25.20
C VAL A 20 0.24 -16.36 26.33
N ILE A 21 0.72 -17.58 26.61
CA ILE A 21 1.78 -17.80 27.60
C ILE A 21 3.12 -17.79 26.87
N VAL A 22 3.94 -16.80 27.16
CA VAL A 22 5.32 -16.72 26.66
C VAL A 22 6.29 -17.36 27.63
N SER A 23 7.35 -17.98 27.15
CA SER A 23 8.31 -18.67 28.02
C SER A 23 9.00 -17.72 28.97
N ALA A 24 9.09 -18.13 30.22
CA ALA A 24 9.66 -17.36 31.32
C ALA A 24 11.18 -17.07 31.18
N ALA A 25 11.88 -17.65 30.24
CA ALA A 25 13.30 -17.40 30.04
C ALA A 25 13.64 -15.96 29.64
N ALA A 26 12.65 -15.24 29.13
CA ALA A 26 12.81 -13.84 28.76
C ALA A 26 12.51 -12.86 29.93
N VAL A 27 11.86 -13.33 30.97
CA VAL A 27 11.40 -12.50 32.09
C VAL A 27 12.43 -12.44 33.23
N ALA A 28 13.35 -13.39 33.29
CA ALA A 28 14.29 -13.51 34.39
C ALA A 28 15.38 -12.43 34.46
N SER A 29 15.55 -11.61 33.44
CA SER A 29 16.54 -10.53 33.43
C SER A 29 15.98 -9.12 33.45
N ALA A 30 14.67 -8.94 33.49
CA ALA A 30 14.05 -7.64 33.57
C ALA A 30 13.07 -7.62 34.75
N SER A 31 13.50 -7.07 35.88
CA SER A 31 12.61 -6.65 36.95
C SER A 31 11.86 -5.37 36.58
N GLY A 32 11.32 -5.32 35.41
CA GLY A 32 10.59 -4.20 34.87
C GLY A 32 9.33 -4.71 34.17
N ASP A 33 8.27 -4.01 34.42
CA ASP A 33 6.97 -4.24 33.83
C ASP A 33 7.08 -4.49 32.33
N VAL A 34 6.65 -5.66 31.87
CA VAL A 34 6.66 -6.07 30.45
C VAL A 34 5.70 -5.19 29.62
N THR A 35 4.97 -4.30 30.26
CA THR A 35 3.99 -3.39 29.67
C THR A 35 4.57 -2.10 29.10
N SER A 36 5.81 -1.75 29.39
CA SER A 36 6.43 -0.53 28.88
C SER A 36 7.41 -0.82 27.75
N GLY A 37 6.93 -0.90 26.52
CA GLY A 37 7.81 -0.91 25.35
C GLY A 37 7.42 -1.84 24.21
N PHE A 38 6.35 -2.62 24.33
CA PHE A 38 5.85 -3.44 23.24
C PHE A 38 4.41 -3.06 22.91
N ASN A 39 4.23 -2.30 21.86
CA ASN A 39 2.95 -2.20 21.16
C ASN A 39 2.65 -3.51 20.41
N MET A 40 2.68 -4.64 21.12
CA MET A 40 2.24 -5.94 20.59
C MET A 40 0.71 -6.06 20.59
N THR A 41 0.01 -5.08 21.07
CA THR A 41 -1.42 -5.10 21.30
C THR A 41 -2.22 -5.37 20.03
N ALA A 42 -1.89 -4.76 18.94
CA ALA A 42 -2.67 -4.87 17.73
C ALA A 42 -2.56 -6.24 17.00
N LEU A 43 -1.42 -6.91 17.08
CA LEU A 43 -1.19 -8.17 16.36
C LEU A 43 -1.74 -9.42 17.06
N ILE A 44 -1.82 -9.40 18.39
CA ILE A 44 -2.25 -10.58 19.18
C ILE A 44 -3.79 -10.65 19.28
N TYR A 45 -4.48 -9.52 19.15
CA TYR A 45 -5.93 -9.43 19.39
C TYR A 45 -6.82 -9.62 18.18
N LEU A 46 -6.26 -9.74 16.99
CA LEU A 46 -7.00 -10.04 15.76
C LEU A 46 -7.45 -11.50 15.64
N GLN A 47 -7.33 -12.32 16.70
CA GLN A 47 -7.91 -13.65 16.69
C GLN A 47 -9.40 -13.59 16.99
N THR A 48 -10.21 -13.97 16.00
CA THR A 48 -11.64 -14.11 16.14
C THR A 48 -11.99 -15.28 17.05
N ASN A 49 -13.00 -15.11 17.93
CA ASN A 49 -13.56 -16.17 18.76
C ASN A 49 -14.51 -17.10 17.97
N GLY A 50 -14.23 -17.38 16.71
CA GLY A 50 -14.99 -18.38 15.98
C GLY A 50 -14.83 -19.77 16.60
N SER A 51 -15.91 -20.55 16.71
CA SER A 51 -15.92 -21.94 17.19
C SER A 51 -15.22 -22.94 16.26
N GLY A 52 -14.59 -22.48 15.19
CA GLY A 52 -13.62 -23.23 14.42
C GLY A 52 -12.25 -23.05 15.04
N ALA A 53 -11.46 -24.09 15.15
CA ALA A 53 -10.09 -24.06 15.66
C ALA A 53 -9.36 -22.85 15.06
N GLY A 54 -9.20 -21.77 15.86
CA GLY A 54 -8.60 -20.53 15.42
C GLY A 54 -7.19 -20.82 14.90
N ARG A 55 -7.00 -20.62 13.62
CA ARG A 55 -5.69 -20.74 13.00
C ARG A 55 -4.90 -19.52 13.42
N GLY A 56 -4.00 -19.68 14.39
CA GLY A 56 -3.04 -18.65 14.77
C GLY A 56 -2.06 -18.42 13.63
N TRP A 57 -1.41 -17.29 13.65
CA TRP A 57 -0.21 -17.05 12.89
C TRP A 57 0.75 -18.21 13.14
N ASP A 58 1.28 -18.86 12.10
CA ASP A 58 2.20 -19.99 12.18
C ASP A 58 1.56 -21.40 12.34
N ILE A 59 0.23 -21.53 12.22
CA ILE A 59 -0.39 -22.85 12.12
C ILE A 59 -0.69 -23.13 10.65
N ALA A 60 0.03 -24.08 10.07
CA ALA A 60 -0.27 -24.56 8.72
C ALA A 60 -1.70 -25.08 8.64
N ALA A 61 -2.38 -24.79 7.55
CA ALA A 61 -3.69 -25.37 7.27
C ALA A 61 -3.58 -26.89 7.30
N THR A 62 -4.43 -27.56 8.06
CA THR A 62 -4.53 -29.03 8.01
C THR A 62 -4.87 -29.45 6.57
N LEU A 63 -4.02 -30.28 5.99
CA LEU A 63 -4.27 -30.89 4.70
C LEU A 63 -5.62 -31.64 4.75
N GLY A 64 -6.61 -31.15 4.06
CA GLY A 64 -7.96 -31.76 4.02
C GLY A 64 -9.13 -30.79 3.81
N GLU A 65 -8.94 -29.52 4.19
CA GLU A 65 -9.85 -28.47 3.74
C GLU A 65 -9.24 -27.85 2.47
N GLY A 66 -10.02 -27.74 1.41
CA GLY A 66 -9.55 -27.28 0.11
C GLY A 66 -8.70 -26.03 0.23
N VAL A 67 -7.65 -25.94 -0.56
CA VAL A 67 -6.79 -24.76 -0.62
C VAL A 67 -7.69 -23.57 -0.93
N ASN A 68 -7.94 -22.72 0.05
CA ASN A 68 -8.62 -21.47 -0.19
C ASN A 68 -7.59 -20.54 -0.87
N LEU A 69 -7.75 -20.36 -2.17
CA LEU A 69 -6.90 -19.48 -2.97
C LEU A 69 -7.19 -18.00 -2.69
N ASP A 70 -8.25 -17.70 -1.95
CA ASP A 70 -8.57 -16.33 -1.58
C ASP A 70 -7.57 -15.81 -0.54
N VAL A 71 -7.01 -14.65 -0.82
CA VAL A 71 -6.13 -13.95 0.11
C VAL A 71 -6.90 -13.58 1.37
N THR A 72 -6.36 -13.96 2.54
CA THR A 72 -6.90 -13.52 3.81
C THR A 72 -6.64 -12.03 3.99
N GLN A 73 -7.70 -11.26 4.09
CA GLN A 73 -7.62 -9.81 4.23
C GLN A 73 -8.42 -9.34 5.45
N TRP A 74 -7.96 -8.25 6.03
CA TRP A 74 -8.60 -7.56 7.13
C TRP A 74 -9.04 -6.18 6.71
N SER A 75 -10.23 -5.79 7.10
CA SER A 75 -10.70 -4.40 7.08
C SER A 75 -10.87 -3.90 8.51
N LEU A 76 -10.37 -2.70 8.73
CA LEU A 76 -10.31 -2.05 10.05
C LEU A 76 -10.85 -0.63 9.90
N ASP A 77 -11.70 -0.21 10.85
CA ASP A 77 -12.16 1.16 10.90
C ASP A 77 -12.49 1.60 12.34
N ASN A 78 -12.53 2.89 12.57
CA ASN A 78 -12.79 3.45 13.90
C ASN A 78 -14.28 3.65 14.15
N TRP A 79 -14.72 3.25 15.34
CA TRP A 79 -16.05 3.55 15.88
C TRP A 79 -15.91 4.47 17.10
N GLY A 80 -15.68 5.75 16.86
CA GLY A 80 -15.22 6.64 17.91
C GLY A 80 -13.75 6.33 18.27
N GLU A 81 -13.49 6.00 19.52
CA GLU A 81 -12.18 5.56 20.00
C GLU A 81 -11.96 4.04 19.84
N ASP A 82 -13.04 3.29 19.62
CA ASP A 82 -13.02 1.85 19.47
C ASP A 82 -12.71 1.43 18.03
N VAL A 83 -12.40 0.13 17.83
CA VAL A 83 -12.04 -0.42 16.54
C VAL A 83 -13.04 -1.47 16.10
N ILE A 84 -13.55 -1.30 14.88
CA ILE A 84 -14.30 -2.33 14.16
C ILE A 84 -13.32 -3.13 13.32
N LEU A 85 -13.49 -4.44 13.30
CA LEU A 85 -12.63 -5.37 12.60
C LEU A 85 -13.48 -6.38 11.84
N ASN A 86 -13.05 -6.71 10.63
CA ASN A 86 -13.61 -7.80 9.86
C ASN A 86 -12.49 -8.53 9.14
N ARG A 87 -12.50 -9.84 9.22
CA ARG A 87 -11.73 -10.71 8.32
C ARG A 87 -12.64 -11.09 7.15
N LYS A 88 -12.14 -10.92 5.93
CA LYS A 88 -12.89 -11.27 4.71
C LYS A 88 -13.53 -12.65 4.82
N GLY A 89 -14.83 -12.74 4.59
CA GLY A 89 -15.59 -13.97 4.67
C GLY A 89 -16.05 -14.37 6.09
N GLU A 90 -15.84 -13.52 7.08
CA GLU A 90 -16.32 -13.72 8.46
C GLU A 90 -17.23 -12.58 8.91
N GLY A 91 -17.78 -12.69 10.13
CA GLY A 91 -18.60 -11.64 10.75
C GLY A 91 -17.80 -10.41 11.17
N ILE A 92 -18.50 -9.48 11.79
CA ILE A 92 -17.93 -8.23 12.27
C ILE A 92 -17.55 -8.36 13.73
N PHE A 93 -16.41 -7.83 14.10
CA PHE A 93 -15.88 -7.82 15.45
C PHE A 93 -15.67 -6.38 15.93
N TYR A 94 -15.73 -6.19 17.23
CA TYR A 94 -15.59 -4.93 17.90
C TYR A 94 -14.57 -5.06 19.03
N TYR A 95 -13.63 -4.14 19.07
CA TYR A 95 -12.63 -4.01 20.13
C TYR A 95 -12.86 -2.70 20.86
N ASP A 96 -13.21 -2.82 22.15
CA ASP A 96 -13.41 -1.71 23.06
C ASP A 96 -12.05 -1.38 23.71
N VAL A 97 -11.55 -0.17 23.45
CA VAL A 97 -10.24 0.27 23.90
C VAL A 97 -10.24 0.54 25.40
N ASP A 98 -11.37 1.03 25.94
CA ASP A 98 -11.49 1.44 27.33
C ASP A 98 -11.96 0.33 28.30
N ALA A 99 -12.59 -0.71 27.76
CA ALA A 99 -13.24 -1.72 28.60
C ALA A 99 -12.27 -2.53 29.47
N SER A 100 -10.95 -2.35 29.34
CA SER A 100 -10.03 -3.22 30.03
C SER A 100 -8.65 -2.60 30.24
N THR A 101 -8.19 -2.61 31.47
CA THR A 101 -6.79 -2.39 31.83
C THR A 101 -5.87 -3.54 31.39
N SER A 102 -6.45 -4.63 30.90
CA SER A 102 -5.73 -5.80 30.38
C SER A 102 -6.21 -6.07 28.97
N PRO A 103 -5.31 -6.38 28.04
CA PRO A 103 -5.70 -6.61 26.65
C PRO A 103 -6.71 -7.76 26.53
N THR A 104 -7.87 -7.45 26.02
CA THR A 104 -8.95 -8.42 25.74
C THR A 104 -9.03 -8.71 24.25
N ARG A 105 -9.67 -9.78 23.86
CA ARG A 105 -9.97 -10.06 22.45
C ARG A 105 -11.14 -9.21 21.97
N ALA A 106 -11.12 -8.84 20.69
CA ALA A 106 -12.30 -8.29 20.04
C ALA A 106 -13.49 -9.25 20.16
N THR A 107 -14.66 -8.71 20.42
CA THR A 107 -15.90 -9.46 20.56
C THR A 107 -16.71 -9.43 19.27
N SER A 108 -17.43 -10.50 18.96
CA SER A 108 -18.32 -10.54 17.79
C SER A 108 -19.52 -9.63 18.00
N VAL A 109 -19.87 -8.87 16.98
CA VAL A 109 -21.17 -8.18 16.90
C VAL A 109 -22.24 -9.20 16.47
N THR A 110 -22.85 -9.88 17.44
CA THR A 110 -23.66 -11.08 17.23
C THR A 110 -24.90 -10.88 16.37
N THR A 111 -25.36 -9.65 16.20
CA THR A 111 -26.53 -9.27 15.39
C THR A 111 -26.17 -8.83 13.98
N SER A 112 -24.87 -8.65 13.70
CA SER A 112 -24.39 -8.28 12.38
C SER A 112 -24.43 -9.44 11.39
N PRO A 113 -24.28 -9.18 10.08
CA PRO A 113 -24.08 -10.25 9.09
C PRO A 113 -22.89 -11.14 9.47
N ILE A 114 -23.03 -12.46 9.25
CA ILE A 114 -22.03 -13.46 9.66
C ILE A 114 -20.94 -13.70 8.61
N ASN A 115 -21.15 -13.22 7.38
CA ASN A 115 -20.19 -13.30 6.30
C ASN A 115 -20.15 -11.95 5.60
N VAL A 116 -19.01 -11.28 5.69
CA VAL A 116 -18.78 -9.93 5.16
C VAL A 116 -17.42 -9.88 4.49
N ASN A 117 -17.32 -9.26 3.31
CA ASN A 117 -16.05 -9.11 2.62
C ASN A 117 -15.20 -7.98 3.20
N SER A 118 -15.80 -6.83 3.50
CA SER A 118 -15.13 -5.73 4.16
C SER A 118 -16.10 -4.82 4.89
N VAL A 119 -15.60 -4.07 5.86
CA VAL A 119 -16.37 -3.12 6.67
C VAL A 119 -15.76 -1.73 6.60
N LEU A 120 -16.61 -0.73 6.76
CA LEU A 120 -16.23 0.65 6.98
C LEU A 120 -17.29 1.39 7.81
N VAL A 121 -16.91 2.50 8.42
CA VAL A 121 -17.81 3.34 9.21
C VAL A 121 -18.08 4.64 8.44
N SER A 122 -19.35 5.01 8.32
CA SER A 122 -19.71 6.30 7.71
C SER A 122 -19.24 7.45 8.58
N PRO A 123 -18.51 8.44 8.01
CA PRO A 123 -17.84 9.46 8.81
C PRO A 123 -18.79 10.48 9.45
N ASN A 124 -19.95 10.76 8.82
CA ASN A 124 -20.80 11.85 9.22
C ASN A 124 -21.98 11.43 10.11
N ASP A 125 -22.44 10.22 9.93
CA ASP A 125 -23.70 9.69 10.46
C ASP A 125 -23.52 8.42 11.27
N ARG A 126 -22.27 7.94 11.36
CA ARG A 126 -21.86 6.78 12.15
C ARG A 126 -22.76 5.55 11.94
N HIS A 127 -22.92 5.13 10.68
CA HIS A 127 -23.43 3.81 10.34
C HIS A 127 -22.28 2.86 10.12
N LEU A 128 -22.42 1.64 10.59
CA LEU A 128 -21.49 0.56 10.25
C LEU A 128 -21.93 -0.09 8.96
N ILE A 129 -21.06 -0.11 7.96
CA ILE A 129 -21.38 -0.55 6.60
C ILE A 129 -20.64 -1.85 6.31
N ALA A 130 -21.37 -2.85 5.85
CA ALA A 130 -20.86 -4.14 5.39
C ALA A 130 -20.95 -4.22 3.87
N LEU A 131 -19.83 -4.49 3.22
CA LEU A 131 -19.68 -4.60 1.78
C LEU A 131 -19.54 -6.07 1.39
N GLY A 132 -20.41 -6.57 0.49
CA GLY A 132 -20.52 -7.99 0.17
C GLY A 132 -20.90 -8.77 1.41
N SER A 133 -22.19 -8.93 1.70
CA SER A 133 -22.64 -9.50 2.95
C SER A 133 -23.85 -10.41 2.80
N ASN A 134 -24.28 -11.03 3.90
CA ASN A 134 -25.55 -11.75 3.95
C ASN A 134 -26.73 -10.77 3.88
N GLN A 135 -27.76 -11.14 3.12
CA GLN A 135 -29.01 -10.41 3.03
C GLN A 135 -29.77 -10.46 4.37
N PHE A 136 -30.61 -9.46 4.59
CA PHE A 136 -31.59 -9.52 5.66
C PHE A 136 -32.71 -10.50 5.27
N GLU A 137 -33.08 -11.35 6.20
CA GLU A 137 -34.17 -12.29 6.02
C GLU A 137 -35.12 -12.24 7.24
N VAL A 138 -36.39 -11.96 7.02
CA VAL A 138 -37.39 -11.88 8.07
C VAL A 138 -37.55 -13.24 8.75
N GLY A 139 -37.32 -13.26 10.05
CA GLY A 139 -37.43 -14.52 10.84
C GLY A 139 -36.14 -15.34 10.90
N ALA A 140 -35.10 -14.97 10.13
CA ALA A 140 -33.75 -15.52 10.33
C ALA A 140 -33.11 -14.92 11.59
N THR A 141 -32.42 -15.75 12.35
CA THR A 141 -31.83 -15.31 13.63
C THR A 141 -30.71 -14.29 13.42
N VAL A 142 -29.99 -14.35 12.30
CA VAL A 142 -28.84 -13.47 12.01
C VAL A 142 -28.81 -12.99 10.56
N SER A 143 -28.89 -13.89 9.57
CA SER A 143 -28.65 -13.48 8.15
C SER A 143 -29.22 -14.50 7.16
N GLY A 144 -29.68 -14.02 6.02
CA GLY A 144 -30.02 -14.81 4.84
C GLY A 144 -28.80 -15.23 4.01
N ALA A 145 -29.03 -15.51 2.72
CA ALA A 145 -27.97 -15.90 1.79
C ALA A 145 -26.91 -14.81 1.60
N PHE A 146 -25.66 -15.21 1.40
CA PHE A 146 -24.58 -14.30 1.06
C PHE A 146 -24.74 -13.75 -0.36
N ASN A 147 -24.59 -12.43 -0.51
CA ASN A 147 -24.61 -11.76 -1.81
C ASN A 147 -23.38 -10.85 -1.96
N PRO A 148 -22.46 -11.14 -2.90
CA PRO A 148 -21.23 -10.38 -3.06
C PRO A 148 -21.45 -8.95 -3.56
N MET A 149 -22.65 -8.61 -4.05
CA MET A 149 -23.01 -7.27 -4.54
C MET A 149 -23.85 -6.46 -3.54
N LEU A 150 -24.05 -6.98 -2.34
CA LEU A 150 -24.87 -6.35 -1.32
C LEU A 150 -24.07 -5.35 -0.49
N VAL A 151 -24.59 -4.15 -0.35
CA VAL A 151 -24.20 -3.17 0.67
C VAL A 151 -25.27 -3.18 1.74
N ARG A 152 -24.89 -3.42 2.98
CA ARG A 152 -25.79 -3.41 4.13
C ARG A 152 -25.24 -2.51 5.22
N TRP A 153 -26.09 -1.81 5.94
CA TRP A 153 -25.67 -0.89 6.99
C TRP A 153 -26.51 -1.04 8.26
N SER A 154 -25.89 -0.74 9.39
CA SER A 154 -26.53 -0.73 10.71
C SER A 154 -27.44 0.50 10.88
N ASP A 155 -28.14 0.56 11.99
CA ASP A 155 -28.80 1.80 12.42
C ASP A 155 -27.77 2.91 12.76
N GLN A 156 -28.22 4.14 12.75
CA GLN A 156 -27.38 5.29 13.07
C GLN A 156 -26.89 5.22 14.50
N ASP A 157 -25.57 5.37 14.69
CA ASP A 157 -24.91 5.34 16.01
C ASP A 157 -25.13 4.05 16.82
N ASP A 158 -25.62 2.98 16.15
CA ASP A 158 -25.83 1.66 16.74
C ASP A 158 -25.25 0.55 15.86
N ARG A 159 -24.16 -0.07 16.30
CA ARG A 159 -23.50 -1.18 15.60
C ARG A 159 -24.25 -2.51 15.72
N THR A 160 -25.29 -2.59 16.58
CA THR A 160 -25.97 -3.84 16.87
C THR A 160 -27.29 -4.01 16.12
N THR A 161 -27.93 -2.94 15.68
CA THR A 161 -29.21 -3.00 14.95
C THR A 161 -28.98 -3.05 13.44
N TRP A 162 -29.27 -4.21 12.84
CA TRP A 162 -29.05 -4.49 11.40
C TRP A 162 -30.33 -4.89 10.66
N ALA A 163 -31.43 -5.06 11.36
CA ALA A 163 -32.72 -5.39 10.79
C ALA A 163 -33.44 -4.12 10.36
N PRO A 164 -33.74 -3.92 9.05
CA PRO A 164 -34.51 -2.77 8.60
C PRO A 164 -35.89 -2.76 9.25
N ALA A 165 -36.25 -1.64 9.87
CA ALA A 165 -37.54 -1.40 10.48
C ALA A 165 -37.99 0.03 10.22
N LYS A 166 -39.26 0.32 10.46
CA LYS A 166 -39.82 1.65 10.24
C LYS A 166 -39.25 2.71 11.20
N GLU A 167 -38.78 2.26 12.34
CA GLU A 167 -38.31 3.11 13.44
C GLU A 167 -36.80 3.31 13.44
N ASN A 168 -36.07 2.66 12.53
CA ASN A 168 -34.60 2.76 12.44
C ASN A 168 -34.15 3.13 11.03
N THR A 169 -32.86 3.33 10.85
CA THR A 169 -32.22 3.71 9.59
C THR A 169 -31.43 2.58 8.95
N ALA A 170 -31.42 1.38 9.58
CA ALA A 170 -30.77 0.21 9.01
C ALA A 170 -31.37 -0.17 7.65
N GLY A 171 -30.55 -0.67 6.74
CA GLY A 171 -30.99 -1.01 5.42
C GLY A 171 -30.00 -1.78 4.58
N GLU A 172 -30.39 -2.09 3.36
CA GLU A 172 -29.55 -2.79 2.40
C GLU A 172 -29.88 -2.42 0.96
N VAL A 173 -28.88 -2.47 0.08
CA VAL A 173 -29.00 -2.25 -1.37
C VAL A 173 -28.09 -3.20 -2.10
N VAL A 174 -28.59 -3.81 -3.18
CA VAL A 174 -27.79 -4.59 -4.12
C VAL A 174 -27.33 -3.71 -5.25
N LEU A 175 -26.01 -3.61 -5.47
CA LEU A 175 -25.45 -2.92 -6.63
C LEU A 175 -25.71 -3.74 -7.89
N THR A 176 -25.95 -3.05 -9.02
CA THR A 176 -26.47 -3.71 -10.23
C THR A 176 -25.40 -3.90 -11.33
N ASP A 177 -24.21 -3.31 -11.18
CA ASP A 177 -23.13 -3.41 -12.16
C ASP A 177 -21.87 -3.99 -11.53
N GLY A 178 -21.42 -5.12 -12.04
CA GLY A 178 -20.33 -5.93 -11.56
C GLY A 178 -20.78 -7.32 -11.09
N THR A 179 -19.86 -8.11 -10.56
CA THR A 179 -20.12 -9.45 -10.02
C THR A 179 -19.86 -9.55 -8.52
N ARG A 180 -18.97 -8.70 -8.01
CA ARG A 180 -18.63 -8.59 -6.59
C ARG A 180 -18.20 -7.18 -6.22
N ILE A 181 -18.44 -6.80 -4.99
CA ILE A 181 -17.83 -5.61 -4.40
C ILE A 181 -16.40 -5.98 -3.99
N VAL A 182 -15.43 -5.22 -4.46
CA VAL A 182 -14.00 -5.43 -4.17
C VAL A 182 -13.60 -4.69 -2.90
N GLY A 183 -14.04 -3.43 -2.74
CA GLY A 183 -13.70 -2.63 -1.57
C GLY A 183 -14.43 -1.32 -1.51
N GLY A 184 -14.22 -0.60 -0.42
CA GLY A 184 -14.75 0.74 -0.22
C GLY A 184 -13.75 1.67 0.45
N LYS A 185 -13.85 2.97 0.16
CA LYS A 185 -13.01 4.01 0.76
C LYS A 185 -13.83 5.24 1.07
N ARG A 186 -13.63 5.80 2.24
CA ARG A 186 -14.22 7.10 2.59
C ARG A 186 -13.57 8.21 1.77
N SER A 187 -14.38 9.12 1.27
CA SER A 187 -13.97 10.38 0.67
C SER A 187 -14.70 11.54 1.37
N LYS A 188 -14.38 12.77 1.01
CA LYS A 188 -14.87 13.97 1.71
C LYS A 188 -16.39 14.04 1.87
N ASN A 189 -17.14 13.67 0.82
CA ASN A 189 -18.60 13.85 0.76
C ASN A 189 -19.37 12.56 0.46
N ALA A 190 -18.68 11.44 0.28
CA ALA A 190 -19.28 10.17 -0.09
C ALA A 190 -18.39 9.01 0.31
N ILE A 191 -18.96 7.85 0.32
CA ILE A 191 -18.22 6.59 0.40
C ILE A 191 -18.13 6.05 -1.03
N ASN A 192 -16.93 5.88 -1.51
CA ASN A 192 -16.65 5.24 -2.79
C ASN A 192 -16.68 3.73 -2.59
N ILE A 193 -17.50 3.04 -3.37
CA ILE A 193 -17.64 1.60 -3.35
C ILE A 193 -17.32 1.07 -4.74
N TRP A 194 -16.32 0.21 -4.85
CA TRP A 194 -15.95 -0.40 -6.12
C TRP A 194 -16.43 -1.82 -6.21
N THR A 195 -16.99 -2.10 -7.37
CA THR A 195 -17.13 -3.48 -7.84
C THR A 195 -15.90 -3.87 -8.66
N ASP A 196 -15.89 -5.06 -9.18
CA ASP A 196 -14.90 -5.52 -10.16
C ASP A 196 -15.02 -4.78 -11.52
N ASN A 197 -16.09 -4.00 -11.75
CA ASN A 197 -16.33 -3.28 -12.99
C ASN A 197 -16.56 -1.76 -12.83
N SER A 198 -17.14 -1.33 -11.75
CA SER A 198 -17.68 0.05 -11.63
C SER A 198 -17.38 0.71 -10.29
N LEU A 199 -17.46 2.04 -10.27
CA LEU A 199 -17.43 2.86 -9.07
C LEU A 199 -18.83 3.37 -8.74
N TRP A 200 -19.24 3.19 -7.49
CA TRP A 200 -20.49 3.70 -6.91
C TRP A 200 -20.20 4.69 -5.79
N LEU A 201 -20.99 5.74 -5.73
CA LEU A 201 -20.97 6.72 -4.64
C LEU A 201 -22.16 6.46 -3.72
N MET A 202 -21.88 6.22 -2.45
CA MET A 202 -22.85 6.12 -1.38
C MET A 202 -22.83 7.40 -0.56
N GLN A 203 -23.93 8.12 -0.52
CA GLN A 203 -24.06 9.41 0.14
C GLN A 203 -25.18 9.37 1.17
N TYR A 204 -24.92 9.86 2.37
CA TYR A 204 -25.96 10.05 3.38
C TYR A 204 -26.88 11.20 2.97
N VAL A 205 -28.18 10.93 2.93
CA VAL A 205 -29.23 11.87 2.57
C VAL A 205 -30.26 12.06 3.69
N GLY A 206 -30.16 11.25 4.74
CA GLY A 206 -31.07 11.27 5.86
C GLY A 206 -32.41 10.57 5.60
N PRO A 207 -33.25 10.45 6.64
CA PRO A 207 -34.56 9.82 6.53
C PRO A 207 -35.45 10.49 5.49
N PRO A 208 -36.29 9.74 4.73
CA PRO A 208 -36.58 8.30 4.92
C PRO A 208 -35.65 7.36 4.17
N PHE A 209 -34.74 7.88 3.33
CA PHE A 209 -33.95 7.04 2.41
C PHE A 209 -32.56 6.65 2.96
N THR A 210 -32.11 7.25 4.05
CA THR A 210 -30.81 7.07 4.70
C THR A 210 -29.63 7.31 3.75
N PHE A 211 -29.44 6.46 2.73
CA PHE A 211 -28.37 6.61 1.74
C PHE A 211 -28.89 6.63 0.31
N LYS A 212 -28.22 7.45 -0.50
CA LYS A 212 -28.37 7.49 -1.95
C LYS A 212 -27.17 6.77 -2.59
N PHE A 213 -27.45 5.93 -3.58
CA PHE A 213 -26.43 5.27 -4.38
C PHE A 213 -26.44 5.83 -5.80
N GLN A 214 -25.27 6.17 -6.31
CA GLN A 214 -25.10 6.68 -7.67
C GLN A 214 -23.88 6.04 -8.31
N GLN A 215 -24.04 5.46 -9.48
CA GLN A 215 -22.93 4.98 -10.28
C GLN A 215 -22.15 6.17 -10.84
N ALA A 216 -20.84 6.25 -10.56
CA ALA A 216 -19.95 7.32 -10.98
C ALA A 216 -19.15 6.97 -12.23
N GLY A 217 -18.89 5.67 -12.46
CA GLY A 217 -18.13 5.21 -13.62
C GLY A 217 -18.30 3.71 -13.86
N THR A 218 -18.04 3.30 -15.09
CA THR A 218 -18.00 1.91 -15.55
C THR A 218 -16.65 1.59 -16.14
N ASN A 219 -16.28 0.31 -16.21
CA ASN A 219 -14.96 -0.16 -16.68
C ASN A 219 -13.81 0.49 -15.92
N CYS A 220 -14.00 0.74 -14.63
CA CYS A 220 -13.03 1.37 -13.74
C CYS A 220 -12.96 0.63 -12.39
N GLY A 221 -13.09 -0.70 -12.43
CA GLY A 221 -13.04 -1.57 -11.27
C GLY A 221 -11.74 -1.41 -10.47
N LEU A 222 -11.75 -1.90 -9.24
CA LEU A 222 -10.63 -1.83 -8.31
C LEU A 222 -9.82 -3.12 -8.36
N ALA A 223 -8.50 -3.04 -8.43
CA ALA A 223 -7.62 -4.21 -8.46
C ALA A 223 -7.70 -5.03 -7.16
N GLY A 224 -7.61 -4.37 -6.01
CA GLY A 224 -7.69 -5.00 -4.69
C GLY A 224 -8.32 -4.07 -3.66
N PRO A 225 -8.80 -4.59 -2.52
CA PRO A 225 -9.53 -3.80 -1.51
C PRO A 225 -8.77 -2.58 -0.98
N HIS A 226 -7.44 -2.66 -0.99
CA HIS A 226 -6.56 -1.59 -0.52
C HIS A 226 -5.89 -0.80 -1.65
N ALA A 227 -6.30 -1.01 -2.91
CA ALA A 227 -5.70 -0.35 -4.08
C ALA A 227 -6.19 1.08 -4.32
N ALA A 228 -7.05 1.62 -3.45
CA ALA A 228 -7.61 2.97 -3.53
C ALA A 228 -7.19 3.85 -2.35
N ILE A 229 -6.97 5.13 -2.62
CA ILE A 229 -6.60 6.14 -1.62
C ILE A 229 -7.26 7.48 -1.95
N ASP A 230 -7.65 8.24 -0.93
CA ASP A 230 -8.12 9.62 -1.07
C ASP A 230 -6.98 10.58 -0.72
N TYR A 231 -6.67 11.48 -1.62
CA TYR A 231 -5.67 12.54 -1.39
C TYR A 231 -6.25 13.88 -1.79
N ASN A 232 -6.33 14.80 -0.84
CA ASN A 232 -6.89 16.15 -1.01
C ASN A 232 -8.32 16.18 -1.58
N GLY A 233 -9.14 15.16 -1.26
CA GLY A 233 -10.52 15.06 -1.72
C GLY A 233 -10.67 14.54 -3.16
N ILE A 234 -9.59 14.07 -3.75
CA ILE A 234 -9.57 13.32 -5.01
C ILE A 234 -9.22 11.88 -4.68
N THR A 235 -10.02 10.95 -5.14
CA THR A 235 -9.76 9.54 -4.94
C THR A 235 -8.98 8.98 -6.12
N TYR A 236 -7.87 8.30 -5.83
CA TYR A 236 -7.00 7.64 -6.81
C TYR A 236 -7.00 6.14 -6.58
N TRP A 237 -6.99 5.35 -7.65
CA TRP A 237 -6.93 3.89 -7.52
C TRP A 237 -6.27 3.20 -8.71
N MET A 238 -5.76 2.02 -8.43
CA MET A 238 -5.27 1.09 -9.44
C MET A 238 -6.41 0.14 -9.82
N GLY A 239 -6.74 0.10 -11.08
CA GLY A 239 -7.66 -0.88 -11.67
C GLY A 239 -6.91 -2.09 -12.23
N TYR A 240 -7.59 -2.87 -13.05
CA TYR A 240 -7.01 -4.08 -13.63
C TYR A 240 -6.02 -3.80 -14.77
N ASP A 241 -6.12 -2.65 -15.43
CA ASP A 241 -5.34 -2.29 -16.60
C ASP A 241 -4.89 -0.83 -16.66
N ASN A 242 -5.42 0.03 -15.80
CA ASN A 242 -5.13 1.45 -15.74
C ASN A 242 -5.17 1.97 -14.31
N PHE A 243 -4.64 3.18 -14.15
CA PHE A 243 -4.86 4.01 -12.97
C PHE A 243 -5.97 5.01 -13.25
N TYR A 244 -6.73 5.32 -12.22
CA TYR A 244 -7.89 6.20 -12.32
C TYR A 244 -7.89 7.24 -11.22
N SER A 245 -8.60 8.34 -11.45
CA SER A 245 -8.93 9.33 -10.42
C SER A 245 -10.39 9.75 -10.49
N ASN A 246 -10.92 10.17 -9.34
CA ASN A 246 -12.26 10.75 -9.23
C ASN A 246 -12.21 12.06 -8.44
N SER A 247 -12.39 13.16 -9.15
CA SER A 247 -12.56 14.52 -8.58
C SER A 247 -14.00 15.04 -8.75
N GLY A 248 -14.97 14.15 -8.89
CA GLY A 248 -16.37 14.41 -9.28
C GLY A 248 -16.73 13.73 -10.59
N GLN A 249 -15.76 13.41 -11.40
CA GLN A 249 -15.86 12.58 -12.60
C GLN A 249 -14.68 11.60 -12.63
N VAL A 250 -14.96 10.36 -13.03
CA VAL A 250 -13.93 9.33 -13.20
C VAL A 250 -13.12 9.62 -14.47
N THR A 251 -11.81 9.70 -14.31
CA THR A 251 -10.85 9.90 -15.40
C THR A 251 -9.72 8.87 -15.32
N VAL A 252 -9.25 8.43 -16.48
CA VAL A 252 -8.04 7.60 -16.57
C VAL A 252 -6.83 8.51 -16.36
N LEU A 253 -5.91 8.10 -15.48
CA LEU A 253 -4.62 8.77 -15.32
C LEU A 253 -3.67 8.34 -16.42
N GLU A 254 -3.12 9.31 -17.13
CA GLU A 254 -2.03 9.03 -18.08
C GLU A 254 -0.80 8.54 -17.32
N CYS A 255 -0.41 7.30 -17.57
CA CYS A 255 0.71 6.66 -16.88
C CYS A 255 1.82 6.31 -17.89
N THR A 256 2.95 6.99 -17.80
CA THR A 256 4.09 6.78 -18.68
C THR A 256 4.75 5.40 -18.47
N VAL A 257 4.56 4.80 -17.30
CA VAL A 257 5.10 3.48 -16.92
C VAL A 257 4.04 2.38 -16.91
N ARG A 258 2.86 2.64 -17.50
CA ARG A 258 1.73 1.72 -17.51
C ARG A 258 2.11 0.31 -17.98
N LYS A 259 2.84 0.23 -19.08
CA LYS A 259 3.28 -1.05 -19.61
C LYS A 259 4.19 -1.82 -18.64
N TYR A 260 5.10 -1.13 -17.98
CA TYR A 260 5.96 -1.74 -16.97
C TYR A 260 5.15 -2.36 -15.83
N VAL A 261 4.14 -1.66 -15.33
CA VAL A 261 3.32 -2.12 -14.21
C VAL A 261 2.43 -3.28 -14.64
N PHE A 262 1.57 -3.07 -15.65
CA PHE A 262 0.50 -4.03 -15.97
C PHE A 262 0.98 -5.26 -16.78
N ASP A 263 2.07 -5.16 -17.53
CA ASP A 263 2.67 -6.33 -18.19
C ASP A 263 3.39 -7.25 -17.19
N SER A 264 3.84 -6.70 -16.05
CA SER A 264 4.52 -7.47 -15.02
C SER A 264 3.62 -7.91 -13.87
N LEU A 265 2.42 -7.35 -13.73
CA LEU A 265 1.51 -7.58 -12.61
C LEU A 265 1.08 -9.05 -12.50
N ASN A 266 1.23 -9.64 -11.30
CA ASN A 266 0.72 -10.97 -11.02
C ASN A 266 -0.79 -10.94 -10.80
N THR A 267 -1.54 -11.33 -11.81
CA THR A 267 -3.00 -11.28 -11.82
C THR A 267 -3.68 -12.24 -10.83
N THR A 268 -2.96 -13.23 -10.31
CA THR A 268 -3.48 -14.15 -9.31
C THR A 268 -3.63 -13.47 -7.94
N TYR A 269 -2.81 -12.46 -7.68
CA TYR A 269 -2.73 -11.78 -6.37
C TYR A 269 -3.09 -10.29 -6.44
N TYR A 270 -3.99 -9.91 -7.33
CA TYR A 270 -4.54 -8.53 -7.38
C TYR A 270 -4.99 -8.00 -6.02
N ASP A 271 -5.59 -8.87 -5.22
CA ASP A 271 -6.13 -8.53 -3.91
C ASP A 271 -5.05 -8.03 -2.93
N LYS A 272 -3.77 -8.24 -3.23
CA LYS A 272 -2.63 -7.76 -2.42
C LYS A 272 -2.13 -6.38 -2.79
N VAL A 273 -2.64 -5.78 -3.86
CA VAL A 273 -2.26 -4.40 -4.23
C VAL A 273 -2.64 -3.45 -3.11
N TYR A 274 -1.69 -2.62 -2.70
CA TYR A 274 -1.85 -1.70 -1.59
C TYR A 274 -1.49 -0.27 -1.98
N ALA A 275 -2.39 0.68 -1.72
CA ALA A 275 -2.18 2.10 -1.97
C ALA A 275 -1.86 2.85 -0.66
N GLY A 276 -0.90 3.76 -0.73
CA GLY A 276 -0.52 4.63 0.37
C GLY A 276 -0.23 6.05 -0.09
N ILE A 277 -0.12 6.96 0.86
CA ILE A 277 0.28 8.34 0.64
C ILE A 277 1.60 8.59 1.37
N ASN A 278 2.52 9.27 0.72
CA ASN A 278 3.64 9.95 1.35
C ASN A 278 3.35 11.45 1.33
N SER A 279 2.86 11.98 2.45
CA SER A 279 2.43 13.38 2.52
C SER A 279 3.59 14.36 2.47
N GLU A 280 4.79 13.96 2.86
CA GLU A 280 5.98 14.81 2.81
C GLU A 280 6.37 15.15 1.36
N PHE A 281 6.40 14.14 0.50
CA PHE A 281 6.71 14.33 -0.92
C PHE A 281 5.47 14.53 -1.80
N ARG A 282 4.27 14.49 -1.20
CA ARG A 282 2.99 14.64 -1.92
C ARG A 282 2.82 13.62 -3.03
N GLU A 283 3.09 12.38 -2.68
CA GLU A 283 3.12 11.23 -3.57
C GLU A 283 2.09 10.18 -3.18
N ILE A 284 1.57 9.50 -4.18
CA ILE A 284 0.72 8.32 -4.03
C ILE A 284 1.54 7.11 -4.47
N VAL A 285 1.58 6.12 -3.61
CA VAL A 285 2.35 4.88 -3.79
C VAL A 285 1.40 3.71 -3.98
N TRP A 286 1.63 2.86 -4.96
CA TRP A 286 1.01 1.55 -5.06
C TRP A 286 2.09 0.47 -4.98
N LEU A 287 1.92 -0.43 -4.03
CA LEU A 287 2.70 -1.65 -3.90
C LEU A 287 1.95 -2.76 -4.64
N PHE A 288 2.65 -3.57 -5.42
CA PHE A 288 2.01 -4.64 -6.19
C PHE A 288 2.92 -5.86 -6.36
N PRO A 289 2.34 -7.07 -6.47
CA PRO A 289 3.10 -8.29 -6.77
C PRO A 289 3.38 -8.39 -8.27
N SER A 290 4.58 -8.79 -8.64
CA SER A 290 4.97 -8.94 -10.05
C SER A 290 5.40 -10.34 -10.42
N GLY A 291 5.26 -10.70 -11.72
CA GLY A 291 5.73 -11.97 -12.24
C GLY A 291 5.11 -13.19 -11.56
N THR A 292 5.90 -13.93 -10.80
CA THR A 292 5.48 -15.10 -10.02
C THR A 292 5.48 -14.85 -8.51
N SER A 293 5.73 -13.61 -8.09
CA SER A 293 5.72 -13.24 -6.67
C SER A 293 4.31 -13.37 -6.09
N ASP A 294 4.19 -13.96 -4.93
CA ASP A 294 2.96 -14.07 -4.16
C ASP A 294 2.76 -12.92 -3.14
N GLU A 295 3.78 -12.08 -2.97
CA GLU A 295 3.75 -10.85 -2.15
C GLU A 295 4.15 -9.64 -3.00
N CYS A 296 3.85 -8.42 -2.50
CA CYS A 296 4.28 -7.19 -3.16
C CYS A 296 5.82 -7.13 -3.20
N ASP A 297 6.37 -7.00 -4.38
CA ASP A 297 7.80 -6.94 -4.67
C ASP A 297 8.19 -5.71 -5.50
N LYS A 298 7.19 -4.94 -5.93
CA LYS A 298 7.38 -3.71 -6.70
C LYS A 298 6.50 -2.58 -6.20
N TYR A 299 6.94 -1.36 -6.53
CA TYR A 299 6.14 -0.17 -6.31
C TYR A 299 6.07 0.71 -7.54
N VAL A 300 5.03 1.51 -7.59
CA VAL A 300 4.90 2.65 -8.51
C VAL A 300 4.39 3.86 -7.73
N ILE A 301 4.97 5.01 -7.99
CA ILE A 301 4.65 6.29 -7.35
C ILE A 301 4.12 7.26 -8.39
N PHE A 302 3.09 8.00 -8.03
CA PHE A 302 2.55 9.10 -8.81
C PHE A 302 2.55 10.39 -8.00
N SER A 303 3.09 11.46 -8.55
CA SER A 303 2.96 12.80 -7.98
C SER A 303 1.78 13.53 -8.62
N PRO A 304 0.68 13.78 -7.88
CA PRO A 304 -0.47 14.49 -8.43
C PRO A 304 -0.19 15.94 -8.80
N GLU A 305 0.78 16.57 -8.14
CA GLU A 305 1.14 17.98 -8.36
C GLU A 305 2.04 18.17 -9.57
N GLN A 306 2.97 17.26 -9.79
CA GLN A 306 3.99 17.38 -10.83
C GLN A 306 3.74 16.48 -12.04
N GLY A 307 2.83 15.50 -11.91
CA GLY A 307 2.42 14.60 -12.99
C GLY A 307 3.48 13.56 -13.41
N TYR A 308 4.53 13.34 -12.62
CA TYR A 308 5.51 12.32 -12.91
C TYR A 308 5.18 10.97 -12.29
N TRP A 309 5.78 9.93 -12.85
CA TRP A 309 5.71 8.57 -12.37
C TRP A 309 7.09 8.02 -12.07
N ILE A 310 7.22 7.32 -10.94
CA ILE A 310 8.43 6.61 -10.52
C ILE A 310 8.07 5.15 -10.28
N TYR A 311 8.99 4.23 -10.49
CA TYR A 311 8.81 2.82 -10.20
C TYR A 311 10.09 2.20 -9.67
N GLY A 312 9.98 1.09 -8.98
CA GLY A 312 11.12 0.35 -8.47
C GLY A 312 10.72 -0.95 -7.80
N ASP A 313 11.71 -1.60 -7.24
CA ASP A 313 11.56 -2.83 -6.48
C ASP A 313 11.38 -2.50 -5.00
N SER A 314 10.53 -3.26 -4.32
CA SER A 314 10.24 -3.09 -2.90
C SER A 314 9.94 -4.44 -2.29
N PHE A 315 10.23 -4.61 -1.01
CA PHE A 315 9.82 -5.76 -0.22
C PHE A 315 8.68 -5.43 0.76
N PHE A 316 8.14 -4.22 0.66
CA PHE A 316 7.03 -3.77 1.50
C PHE A 316 5.69 -4.30 0.99
N THR A 317 4.82 -4.66 1.91
CA THR A 317 3.48 -5.19 1.62
C THR A 317 2.36 -4.26 2.07
N THR A 318 2.67 -3.31 2.95
CA THR A 318 1.74 -2.29 3.46
C THR A 318 2.44 -0.95 3.60
N PHE A 319 1.65 0.11 3.63
CA PHE A 319 2.15 1.47 3.66
C PHE A 319 1.24 2.34 4.53
N ARG A 320 1.80 3.11 5.45
CA ARG A 320 1.09 4.03 6.32
C ARG A 320 1.83 5.36 6.38
N ASP A 321 1.12 6.41 6.09
CA ASP A 321 1.63 7.78 6.15
C ASP A 321 1.96 8.23 7.58
N ARG A 322 2.68 9.32 7.68
CA ARG A 322 2.99 10.01 8.93
C ARG A 322 1.71 10.48 9.61
N GLU A 323 1.68 10.39 10.92
CA GLU A 323 0.57 10.86 11.76
C GLU A 323 1.07 11.80 12.86
N ILE A 324 0.13 12.55 13.48
CA ILE A 324 0.44 13.50 14.55
C ILE A 324 1.17 12.84 15.72
N PHE A 325 0.82 11.58 16.04
CA PHE A 325 1.41 10.84 17.16
C PHE A 325 2.61 9.99 16.76
N ASN A 326 2.75 9.65 15.48
CA ASN A 326 3.88 8.92 14.92
C ASN A 326 4.32 9.63 13.66
N ASN A 327 5.33 10.48 13.76
CA ASN A 327 5.84 11.29 12.66
C ASN A 327 6.76 10.49 11.72
N THR A 328 6.60 9.19 11.65
CA THR A 328 7.37 8.33 10.75
C THR A 328 6.46 7.65 9.73
N LEU A 329 6.94 7.58 8.50
CA LEU A 329 6.35 6.77 7.45
C LEU A 329 6.59 5.30 7.79
N THR A 330 5.52 4.53 7.97
CA THR A 330 5.65 3.13 8.41
C THR A 330 5.25 2.18 7.27
N THR A 331 6.10 1.20 7.01
CA THR A 331 5.82 0.12 6.06
C THR A 331 5.93 -1.24 6.74
N GLY A 332 5.16 -2.20 6.27
CA GLY A 332 5.22 -3.58 6.73
C GLY A 332 5.83 -4.48 5.66
N ALA A 333 6.62 -5.47 6.07
CA ALA A 333 7.16 -6.48 5.18
C ALA A 333 6.93 -7.88 5.74
N THR A 334 6.46 -8.79 4.89
CA THR A 334 6.22 -10.20 5.24
C THR A 334 7.35 -11.11 4.76
N THR A 335 8.03 -10.73 3.69
CA THR A 335 9.08 -11.54 3.04
C THR A 335 10.40 -11.57 3.80
N THR A 336 10.67 -10.57 4.63
CA THR A 336 11.94 -10.40 5.34
C THR A 336 11.84 -10.58 6.87
N GLY A 337 10.76 -11.18 7.37
CA GLY A 337 10.64 -11.53 8.78
C GLY A 337 9.47 -10.90 9.53
N ASN A 338 8.46 -10.40 8.84
CA ASN A 338 7.26 -9.79 9.43
C ASN A 338 7.57 -8.58 10.32
N PHE A 339 8.40 -7.67 9.83
CA PHE A 339 8.76 -6.43 10.52
C PHE A 339 7.89 -5.25 10.07
N LEU A 340 7.77 -4.28 10.96
CA LEU A 340 7.38 -2.92 10.62
C LEU A 340 8.66 -2.09 10.54
N TYR A 341 8.77 -1.30 9.49
CA TYR A 341 9.89 -0.41 9.26
C TYR A 341 9.45 1.03 9.39
N ASP A 342 10.23 1.82 10.10
CA ASP A 342 10.16 3.27 10.00
C ASP A 342 10.98 3.70 8.79
N ASN A 343 10.31 4.32 7.82
CA ASN A 343 10.95 4.78 6.60
C ASN A 343 11.23 6.27 6.69
N GLU A 344 12.29 6.69 6.01
CA GLU A 344 12.69 8.08 5.88
C GLU A 344 12.86 8.80 7.23
N PRO A 345 13.50 8.16 8.25
CA PRO A 345 13.84 8.87 9.47
C PRO A 345 14.94 9.89 9.18
N ASP A 346 14.84 11.07 9.77
CA ASP A 346 15.82 12.14 9.58
C ASP A 346 17.25 11.67 9.87
N GLY A 347 18.15 11.96 8.93
CA GLY A 347 19.59 11.67 9.07
C GLY A 347 19.99 10.20 8.90
N VAL A 348 19.09 9.34 8.43
CA VAL A 348 19.39 7.93 8.11
C VAL A 348 19.21 7.67 6.62
N TYR A 349 20.31 7.37 5.94
CA TYR A 349 20.35 7.17 4.48
C TYR A 349 20.74 5.72 4.13
N THR A 350 20.28 4.76 4.93
CA THR A 350 20.56 3.33 4.75
C THR A 350 19.26 2.52 4.65
N GLY A 351 19.28 1.41 3.92
CA GLY A 351 18.22 0.41 3.94
C GLY A 351 18.49 -0.65 5.00
N ASP A 352 17.84 -0.57 6.18
CA ASP A 352 18.03 -1.49 7.31
C ASP A 352 19.52 -1.73 7.67
N GLY A 353 20.29 -0.62 7.77
CA GLY A 353 21.72 -0.63 8.05
C GLY A 353 22.61 -1.03 6.86
N SER A 354 22.03 -1.40 5.73
CA SER A 354 22.73 -1.73 4.49
C SER A 354 22.82 -0.54 3.55
N THR A 355 23.78 -0.55 2.64
CA THR A 355 23.92 0.49 1.62
C THR A 355 22.68 0.55 0.73
N LEU A 356 22.04 1.71 0.66
CA LEU A 356 20.94 1.99 -0.25
C LEU A 356 21.52 2.49 -1.59
N ILE A 357 21.50 1.64 -2.61
CA ILE A 357 21.94 2.04 -3.95
C ILE A 357 20.85 2.87 -4.60
N SER A 358 21.16 4.13 -4.86
CA SER A 358 20.24 5.05 -5.53
C SER A 358 20.81 5.56 -6.84
N TYR A 359 19.96 5.84 -7.83
CA TYR A 359 20.41 6.37 -9.11
C TYR A 359 19.34 7.15 -9.86
N ILE A 360 19.81 8.05 -10.72
CA ILE A 360 19.03 8.74 -11.75
C ILE A 360 19.63 8.39 -13.10
N GLU A 361 18.81 8.00 -14.04
CA GLU A 361 19.24 7.68 -15.41
C GLU A 361 18.37 8.40 -16.43
N SER A 362 18.99 9.09 -17.39
CA SER A 362 18.29 9.76 -18.47
C SER A 362 17.75 8.74 -19.49
N ALA A 363 16.75 9.12 -20.27
CA ALA A 363 16.50 8.46 -21.55
C ALA A 363 17.72 8.62 -22.48
N ASP A 364 17.73 7.83 -23.56
CA ASP A 364 18.71 8.05 -24.63
C ASP A 364 18.41 9.40 -25.29
N PHE A 365 19.39 10.28 -25.32
CA PHE A 365 19.30 11.58 -25.99
C PHE A 365 20.26 11.64 -27.19
N ASP A 366 19.89 12.42 -28.16
CA ASP A 366 20.66 12.62 -29.38
C ASP A 366 20.71 14.11 -29.76
N VAL A 367 21.40 14.40 -30.83
CA VAL A 367 21.47 15.71 -31.47
C VAL A 367 21.13 15.53 -32.94
N ASP A 368 20.30 16.43 -33.45
CA ASP A 368 19.88 16.44 -34.86
C ASP A 368 19.16 15.10 -35.24
N ASP A 369 18.20 14.68 -34.39
CA ASP A 369 17.44 13.43 -34.55
C ASP A 369 18.33 12.19 -34.79
N GLY A 370 19.52 12.18 -34.20
CA GLY A 370 20.48 11.07 -34.34
C GLY A 370 21.20 10.97 -35.70
N ASN A 371 21.06 11.97 -36.58
CA ASN A 371 21.74 12.01 -37.87
C ASN A 371 23.24 12.19 -37.73
N SER A 372 23.68 12.93 -36.71
CA SER A 372 25.07 13.27 -36.48
C SER A 372 25.65 12.49 -35.30
N LEU A 373 26.94 12.19 -35.38
CA LEU A 373 27.70 11.69 -34.25
C LEU A 373 27.98 12.83 -33.27
N MET A 374 27.83 12.58 -32.00
CA MET A 374 28.22 13.49 -30.92
C MET A 374 29.59 13.09 -30.35
N PHE A 375 30.48 14.01 -30.22
CA PHE A 375 31.67 13.86 -29.39
C PHE A 375 31.47 14.63 -28.08
N MET A 376 31.34 13.88 -27.01
CA MET A 376 31.14 14.42 -25.65
C MET A 376 32.49 14.45 -24.92
N ASN A 377 32.81 15.57 -24.31
CA ASN A 377 34.13 15.74 -23.72
C ASN A 377 34.14 16.29 -22.29
N ARG A 378 33.04 16.88 -21.82
CA ARG A 378 32.96 17.46 -20.47
C ARG A 378 31.54 17.44 -19.93
N ILE A 379 31.45 17.17 -18.62
CA ILE A 379 30.26 17.40 -17.79
C ILE A 379 30.63 18.44 -16.70
N ILE A 380 29.72 19.40 -16.50
CA ILE A 380 29.72 20.29 -15.34
C ILE A 380 28.46 19.89 -14.55
N PRO A 381 28.60 19.11 -13.47
CA PRO A 381 27.49 18.70 -12.64
C PRO A 381 27.06 19.84 -11.71
N ASP A 382 25.77 19.85 -11.40
CA ASP A 382 25.16 20.65 -10.36
C ASP A 382 24.57 19.69 -9.34
N PHE A 383 25.17 19.58 -8.17
CA PHE A 383 24.79 18.59 -7.18
C PHE A 383 25.27 18.96 -5.78
N GLU A 384 24.57 18.44 -4.79
CA GLU A 384 25.00 18.42 -3.40
C GLU A 384 25.28 16.98 -2.98
N LEU A 385 26.25 16.76 -2.13
CA LEU A 385 26.68 15.45 -1.67
C LEU A 385 27.31 15.56 -0.28
N SER A 386 26.95 14.65 0.59
CA SER A 386 27.53 14.51 1.93
C SER A 386 29.06 14.37 1.88
N ASP A 387 29.74 14.88 2.89
CA ASP A 387 31.21 14.83 3.00
C ASP A 387 31.74 13.40 2.97
N ASN A 388 32.87 13.21 2.31
CA ASN A 388 33.57 11.93 2.17
C ASN A 388 32.76 10.82 1.47
N LYS A 389 31.77 11.19 0.64
CA LYS A 389 31.00 10.27 -0.19
C LYS A 389 31.33 10.47 -1.66
N GLU A 390 30.95 9.50 -2.49
CA GLU A 390 31.18 9.51 -3.93
C GLU A 390 29.90 9.23 -4.70
N LEU A 391 29.70 9.96 -5.81
CA LEU A 391 28.75 9.61 -6.87
C LEU A 391 29.51 9.06 -8.06
N VAL A 392 28.90 8.13 -8.78
CA VAL A 392 29.44 7.57 -10.01
C VAL A 392 28.61 8.05 -11.18
N ILE A 393 29.24 8.78 -12.11
CA ILE A 393 28.62 9.19 -13.37
C ILE A 393 29.05 8.23 -14.46
N LYS A 394 28.05 7.61 -15.13
CA LYS A 394 28.27 6.74 -16.28
C LYS A 394 27.67 7.38 -17.52
N VAL A 395 28.48 7.50 -18.58
CA VAL A 395 28.04 7.94 -19.90
C VAL A 395 28.10 6.75 -20.83
N SER A 396 26.98 6.38 -21.44
CA SER A 396 26.81 5.19 -22.26
C SER A 396 26.42 5.59 -23.69
N PRO A 397 27.40 5.77 -24.61
CA PRO A 397 27.12 6.11 -25.99
C PRO A 397 26.66 4.90 -26.80
N LYS A 398 25.74 5.13 -27.74
CA LYS A 398 25.21 4.16 -28.70
C LYS A 398 25.39 4.65 -30.13
N GLN A 399 25.54 3.74 -31.08
CA GLN A 399 25.62 4.09 -32.51
C GLN A 399 24.25 4.17 -33.16
N TYR A 400 23.30 3.34 -32.71
CA TYR A 400 21.92 3.31 -33.17
C TYR A 400 21.00 3.00 -32.00
N PRO A 401 19.70 3.31 -32.08
CA PRO A 401 18.75 3.14 -30.97
C PRO A 401 18.77 1.76 -30.34
N GLU A 402 18.81 0.72 -31.14
CA GLU A 402 18.80 -0.69 -30.65
C GLU A 402 20.21 -1.30 -30.51
N SER A 403 21.25 -0.54 -30.81
CA SER A 403 22.62 -1.08 -30.70
C SER A 403 23.05 -1.19 -29.25
N ASN A 404 23.97 -2.13 -28.99
CA ASN A 404 24.67 -2.20 -27.73
C ASN A 404 25.47 -0.92 -27.46
N VAL A 405 25.64 -0.60 -26.20
CA VAL A 405 26.53 0.51 -25.78
C VAL A 405 27.95 0.25 -26.29
N VAL A 406 28.56 1.22 -26.95
CA VAL A 406 29.89 1.07 -27.55
C VAL A 406 30.95 0.94 -26.47
N THR A 407 30.95 1.86 -25.51
CA THR A 407 31.87 1.88 -24.36
C THR A 407 31.30 2.80 -23.31
N THR A 408 31.04 2.29 -22.12
CA THR A 408 30.63 3.12 -20.99
C THR A 408 31.83 3.81 -20.39
N VAL A 409 31.76 5.13 -20.26
CA VAL A 409 32.73 5.92 -19.50
C VAL A 409 32.19 6.12 -18.10
N SER A 410 32.93 5.66 -17.08
CA SER A 410 32.58 5.81 -15.67
C SER A 410 33.56 6.75 -14.98
N LYS A 411 33.04 7.68 -14.18
CA LYS A 411 33.82 8.63 -13.38
C LYS A 411 33.21 8.80 -11.99
N SER A 412 34.04 8.68 -10.96
CA SER A 412 33.64 9.04 -9.59
C SER A 412 33.82 10.53 -9.38
N ILE A 413 32.91 11.12 -8.63
CA ILE A 413 32.90 12.53 -8.23
C ILE A 413 32.65 12.65 -6.73
N THR A 414 33.20 13.70 -6.15
CA THR A 414 33.03 14.08 -4.74
C THR A 414 32.49 15.51 -4.65
N ASN A 415 32.05 15.93 -3.47
CA ASN A 415 31.55 17.28 -3.21
C ASN A 415 32.46 18.43 -3.67
N THR A 416 33.76 18.15 -3.88
CA THR A 416 34.74 19.13 -4.39
C THR A 416 34.86 19.16 -5.91
N THR A 417 34.22 18.25 -6.63
CA THR A 417 34.35 18.09 -8.08
C THR A 417 33.54 19.16 -8.81
N LYS A 418 34.21 20.06 -9.52
CA LYS A 418 33.56 21.14 -10.27
C LYS A 418 33.31 20.80 -11.75
N LYS A 419 34.09 19.89 -12.31
CA LYS A 419 33.98 19.44 -13.72
C LYS A 419 34.54 18.05 -13.90
N ILE A 420 34.07 17.36 -14.91
CA ILE A 420 34.53 16.04 -15.31
C ILE A 420 34.92 16.12 -16.78
N ASP A 421 36.17 15.83 -17.09
CA ASP A 421 36.64 15.70 -18.48
C ASP A 421 36.68 14.20 -18.85
N PHE A 422 36.13 13.88 -20.02
CA PHE A 422 36.06 12.50 -20.53
C PHE A 422 36.00 12.51 -22.07
N ARG A 423 35.94 11.33 -22.68
CA ARG A 423 35.74 11.18 -24.11
C ARG A 423 34.75 10.08 -24.39
N ALA A 424 33.63 10.44 -25.03
CA ALA A 424 32.64 9.49 -25.50
C ALA A 424 32.13 9.94 -26.88
N ARG A 425 31.82 8.96 -27.75
CA ARG A 425 31.36 9.21 -29.10
C ARG A 425 30.23 8.27 -29.45
N GLY A 426 29.11 8.80 -29.90
CA GLY A 426 27.93 8.06 -30.30
C GLY A 426 26.91 8.94 -31.01
N ARG A 427 25.90 8.36 -31.60
CA ARG A 427 24.74 9.09 -32.13
C ARG A 427 23.76 9.42 -31.02
N GLN A 428 23.63 8.50 -30.07
CA GLN A 428 22.82 8.64 -28.87
C GLN A 428 23.67 8.40 -27.64
N ALA A 429 23.26 8.94 -26.54
CA ALA A 429 23.91 8.70 -25.25
C ALA A 429 22.91 8.67 -24.12
N ARG A 430 23.24 7.93 -23.08
CA ARG A 430 22.52 7.89 -21.81
C ARG A 430 23.48 8.27 -20.69
N ILE A 431 22.99 9.04 -19.74
CA ILE A 431 23.75 9.43 -18.56
C ILE A 431 23.07 8.84 -17.34
N ARG A 432 23.83 8.12 -16.54
CA ARG A 432 23.42 7.62 -15.23
C ARG A 432 24.30 8.20 -14.15
N VAL A 433 23.69 8.69 -13.10
CA VAL A 433 24.32 9.08 -11.85
C VAL A 433 23.86 8.15 -10.77
N SER A 434 24.78 7.50 -10.07
CA SER A 434 24.47 6.57 -8.99
C SER A 434 25.29 6.87 -7.75
N CYS A 435 24.67 6.64 -6.58
CA CYS A 435 25.33 6.59 -5.30
C CYS A 435 25.37 5.14 -4.80
N GLU A 436 26.58 4.63 -4.57
CA GLU A 436 26.83 3.30 -4.01
C GLU A 436 27.53 3.42 -2.63
N SER A 437 27.69 4.66 -2.13
CA SER A 437 28.26 4.92 -0.81
C SER A 437 27.24 4.64 0.27
N ASN A 438 27.67 3.98 1.35
CA ASN A 438 26.82 3.76 2.50
C ASN A 438 26.50 5.08 3.22
N ASP A 439 25.26 5.26 3.65
CA ASP A 439 24.82 6.41 4.42
C ASP A 439 25.18 7.75 3.76
N ALA A 440 24.76 7.94 2.51
CA ALA A 440 25.03 9.13 1.71
C ALA A 440 23.73 9.85 1.32
N GLU A 441 23.66 11.11 1.66
CA GLU A 441 22.68 12.06 1.16
C GLU A 441 23.22 12.76 -0.09
N TRP A 442 22.39 12.86 -1.13
CA TRP A 442 22.75 13.58 -2.33
C TRP A 442 21.55 14.16 -3.07
N GLU A 443 21.76 15.31 -3.63
CA GLU A 443 20.80 15.98 -4.49
C GLU A 443 21.41 16.22 -5.87
N TRP A 444 20.59 16.12 -6.91
CA TRP A 444 21.05 16.32 -8.28
C TRP A 444 20.24 17.41 -8.97
N GLY A 445 20.91 18.48 -9.35
CA GLY A 445 20.36 19.57 -10.13
C GLY A 445 20.53 19.38 -11.64
N SER A 446 20.70 20.47 -12.35
CA SER A 446 20.87 20.45 -13.79
C SER A 446 22.28 20.06 -14.22
N ILE A 447 22.37 19.30 -15.31
CA ILE A 447 23.65 18.90 -15.90
C ILE A 447 23.98 19.77 -17.11
N ARG A 448 25.21 20.20 -17.21
CA ARG A 448 25.73 20.87 -18.40
C ARG A 448 26.71 19.95 -19.09
N LEU A 449 26.34 19.52 -20.30
CA LEU A 449 27.13 18.62 -21.13
C LEU A 449 27.77 19.41 -22.27
N ALA A 450 29.07 19.34 -22.40
CA ALA A 450 29.77 19.87 -23.56
C ALA A 450 29.92 18.78 -24.61
N PHE A 451 29.35 19.01 -25.78
CA PHE A 451 29.44 18.11 -26.93
C PHE A 451 29.72 18.90 -28.20
N GLN A 452 30.24 18.21 -29.21
CA GLN A 452 30.49 18.72 -30.53
C GLN A 452 29.97 17.74 -31.56
N PRO A 453 29.35 18.23 -32.67
CA PRO A 453 29.07 17.37 -33.82
C PRO A 453 30.35 16.80 -34.39
N ASP A 454 30.39 15.52 -34.66
CA ASP A 454 31.59 14.78 -35.09
C ASP A 454 31.33 13.94 -36.34
N GLY A 455 30.71 14.58 -37.33
CA GLY A 455 30.38 13.99 -38.64
C GLY A 455 29.15 13.12 -38.67
N GLY A 456 28.74 12.75 -39.86
CA GLY A 456 27.51 11.98 -40.14
C GLY A 456 27.72 10.47 -40.46
N ARG A 457 28.89 9.92 -40.26
CA ARG A 457 29.22 8.50 -40.54
C ARG A 457 29.43 7.69 -39.27
#